data_b863e6480cdd756b6275b5328d6b253d
#
_entry.id   b863e6480cdd756b6275b5328d6b253d
#
_cell.length_a   1.000
_cell.length_b   1.000
_cell.length_c   1.000
_cell.angle_alpha   90.00
_cell.angle_beta   90.00
_cell.angle_gamma   90.00
#
_symmetry.space_group_name_H-M   'P 1'
#
loop_
_entity.id
_entity.type
_entity.pdbx_description
1 polymer ?
#
loop_
_entity_poly.entity_id
_entity_poly.type
_entity_poly.pdbx_seq_one_letter_code
_entity_poly.pdbx_strand_id
1 'polypeptide(L)'
;MPESTSDKIQKRKQFEVEALPHMDALLRTALRMTKNQADAEDLVQETMVKAYRFWDKFESGSNCRAWLFKIMTNIFINEYRSKSRTPVSVNMDDIDDNFLYGQLANISPGKNPEEQMFAKVFDDDVKKAIEELPDDFRLVVVLSFLEGFAYQEIAEIADLQLGTVKSRLHRGRKLLQKKLYNYAVKNGYIKDHSQ
;
A
#
# COMPACT_ATOMS: atom_id res chain seq x y z
N MET A 1 -4.20 34.26 18.61
CA MET A 1 -3.86 34.20 20.04
C MET A 1 -2.92 33.03 20.24
N PRO A 2 -1.86 33.10 21.06
CA PRO A 2 -1.02 31.94 21.33
C PRO A 2 -1.84 30.86 22.05
N GLU A 3 -1.70 29.60 21.61
CA GLU A 3 -2.33 28.44 22.24
C GLU A 3 -1.96 28.38 23.73
N SER A 4 -2.96 28.12 24.58
CA SER A 4 -2.78 27.92 26.01
C SER A 4 -1.90 26.66 26.26
N THR A 5 -1.15 26.65 27.35
CA THR A 5 -0.38 25.46 27.77
C THR A 5 -1.30 24.23 27.94
N SER A 6 -2.51 24.45 28.40
CA SER A 6 -3.56 23.41 28.53
C SER A 6 -3.95 22.82 27.18
N ASP A 7 -4.14 23.66 26.15
CA ASP A 7 -4.52 23.24 24.80
C ASP A 7 -3.42 22.40 24.15
N LYS A 8 -2.17 22.76 24.34
CA LYS A 8 -1.02 21.99 23.85
C LYS A 8 -0.92 20.60 24.49
N ILE A 9 -1.17 20.51 25.80
CA ILE A 9 -1.16 19.23 26.52
C ILE A 9 -2.30 18.35 26.03
N GLN A 10 -3.48 18.90 25.82
CA GLN A 10 -4.64 18.18 25.34
C GLN A 10 -4.44 17.69 23.89
N LYS A 11 -3.96 18.55 23.01
CA LYS A 11 -3.61 18.22 21.63
C LYS A 11 -2.60 17.05 21.57
N ARG A 12 -1.55 17.12 22.37
CA ARG A 12 -0.54 16.07 22.45
C ARG A 12 -1.15 14.73 22.89
N LYS A 13 -1.96 14.71 23.93
CA LYS A 13 -2.60 13.50 24.40
C LYS A 13 -3.55 12.87 23.36
N GLN A 14 -4.33 13.68 22.67
CA GLN A 14 -5.19 13.20 21.59
C GLN A 14 -4.39 12.60 20.45
N PHE A 15 -3.34 13.29 20.02
CA PHE A 15 -2.42 12.79 18.99
C PHE A 15 -1.76 11.46 19.39
N GLU A 16 -1.29 11.35 20.62
CA GLU A 16 -0.67 10.12 21.15
C GLU A 16 -1.67 8.94 21.10
N VAL A 17 -2.90 9.15 21.49
CA VAL A 17 -3.94 8.12 21.53
C VAL A 17 -4.41 7.70 20.14
N GLU A 18 -4.60 8.67 19.22
CA GLU A 18 -5.19 8.39 17.92
C GLU A 18 -4.14 8.07 16.83
N ALA A 19 -2.96 8.69 16.85
CA ALA A 19 -1.98 8.56 15.77
C ALA A 19 -0.90 7.50 16.04
N LEU A 20 -0.36 7.41 17.28
CA LEU A 20 0.75 6.49 17.58
C LEU A 20 0.41 5.00 17.34
N PRO A 21 -0.80 4.51 17.56
CA PRO A 21 -1.12 3.10 17.26
C PRO A 21 -0.91 2.70 15.79
N HIS A 22 -0.82 3.67 14.88
CA HIS A 22 -0.63 3.42 13.45
C HIS A 22 0.84 3.44 13.00
N MET A 23 1.79 3.76 13.89
CA MET A 23 3.22 3.89 13.53
C MET A 23 3.79 2.63 12.89
N ASP A 24 3.50 1.46 13.44
CA ASP A 24 4.02 0.19 12.92
C ASP A 24 3.51 -0.10 11.50
N ALA A 25 2.24 0.22 11.22
CA ALA A 25 1.67 0.06 9.89
C ALA A 25 2.32 1.05 8.90
N LEU A 26 2.50 2.31 9.31
CA LEU A 26 3.20 3.31 8.51
C LEU A 26 4.63 2.87 8.19
N LEU A 27 5.39 2.37 9.19
CA LEU A 27 6.77 1.94 8.98
C LEU A 27 6.88 0.74 8.03
N ARG A 28 6.04 -0.28 8.20
CA ARG A 28 6.00 -1.42 7.29
C ARG A 28 5.68 -1.00 5.86
N THR A 29 4.73 -0.09 5.68
CA THR A 29 4.36 0.42 4.36
C THR A 29 5.46 1.29 3.76
N ALA A 30 6.04 2.21 4.55
CA ALA A 30 7.15 3.05 4.14
C ALA A 30 8.34 2.20 3.66
N LEU A 31 8.69 1.14 4.39
CA LEU A 31 9.77 0.23 4.01
C LEU A 31 9.51 -0.45 2.65
N ARG A 32 8.29 -0.88 2.37
CA ARG A 32 7.92 -1.45 1.07
C ARG A 32 7.95 -0.41 -0.06
N MET A 33 7.62 0.84 0.25
CA MET A 33 7.61 1.92 -0.73
C MET A 33 9.02 2.39 -1.06
N THR A 34 9.87 2.62 -0.06
CA THR A 34 11.23 3.17 -0.20
C THR A 34 12.28 2.10 -0.50
N LYS A 35 12.06 0.85 -0.08
CA LYS A 35 13.01 -0.30 -0.15
C LYS A 35 14.30 -0.06 0.63
N ASN A 36 14.34 0.91 1.50
CA ASN A 36 15.48 1.29 2.31
C ASN A 36 15.03 1.64 3.73
N GLN A 37 15.71 1.09 4.72
CA GLN A 37 15.35 1.27 6.13
C GLN A 37 15.45 2.74 6.58
N ALA A 38 16.53 3.42 6.23
CA ALA A 38 16.75 4.81 6.64
C ALA A 38 15.71 5.73 5.97
N ASP A 39 15.47 5.57 4.66
CA ASP A 39 14.44 6.34 3.94
C ASP A 39 13.03 6.07 4.50
N ALA A 40 12.74 4.84 4.94
CA ALA A 40 11.45 4.51 5.53
C ALA A 40 11.25 5.17 6.90
N GLU A 41 12.29 5.17 7.74
CA GLU A 41 12.28 5.83 9.06
C GLU A 41 12.13 7.34 8.90
N ASP A 42 12.86 7.95 7.98
CA ASP A 42 12.76 9.39 7.66
C ASP A 42 11.35 9.75 7.17
N LEU A 43 10.79 8.94 6.25
CA LEU A 43 9.43 9.13 5.73
C LEU A 43 8.38 9.07 6.84
N VAL A 44 8.48 8.11 7.76
CA VAL A 44 7.55 8.00 8.89
C VAL A 44 7.74 9.16 9.86
N GLN A 45 8.97 9.52 10.19
CA GLN A 45 9.27 10.64 11.08
C GLN A 45 8.68 11.94 10.51
N GLU A 46 8.91 12.23 9.23
CA GLU A 46 8.35 13.41 8.59
C GLU A 46 6.82 13.38 8.56
N THR A 47 6.24 12.20 8.30
CA THR A 47 4.78 11.99 8.35
C THR A 47 4.23 12.37 9.72
N MET A 48 4.83 11.87 10.80
CA MET A 48 4.38 12.14 12.17
C MET A 48 4.55 13.61 12.56
N VAL A 49 5.66 14.24 12.15
CA VAL A 49 5.89 15.68 12.38
C VAL A 49 4.84 16.51 11.64
N LYS A 50 4.56 16.22 10.36
CA LYS A 50 3.51 16.90 9.60
C LYS A 50 2.12 16.65 10.19
N ALA A 51 1.82 15.41 10.57
CA ALA A 51 0.55 15.05 11.20
C ALA A 51 0.35 15.84 12.51
N TYR A 52 1.34 15.90 13.39
CA TYR A 52 1.26 16.69 14.62
C TYR A 52 1.09 18.19 14.35
N ARG A 53 1.83 18.73 13.37
CA ARG A 53 1.71 20.15 12.99
C ARG A 53 0.30 20.50 12.50
N PHE A 54 -0.32 19.60 11.73
CA PHE A 54 -1.65 19.80 11.14
C PHE A 54 -2.77 19.10 11.91
N TRP A 55 -2.52 18.69 13.17
CA TRP A 55 -3.51 17.96 13.97
C TRP A 55 -4.82 18.73 14.15
N ASP A 56 -4.77 20.05 14.22
CA ASP A 56 -5.97 20.90 14.34
C ASP A 56 -6.87 20.84 13.09
N LYS A 57 -6.37 20.30 11.98
CA LYS A 57 -7.15 20.07 10.75
C LYS A 57 -7.70 18.65 10.66
N PHE A 58 -7.27 17.78 11.56
CA PHE A 58 -7.82 16.43 11.65
C PHE A 58 -9.20 16.48 12.31
N GLU A 59 -10.20 15.93 11.62
CA GLU A 59 -11.55 15.83 12.14
C GLU A 59 -11.65 14.65 13.12
N SER A 60 -11.81 14.96 14.42
CA SER A 60 -11.91 13.93 15.46
C SER A 60 -13.09 12.98 15.18
N GLY A 61 -12.84 11.67 15.29
CA GLY A 61 -13.80 10.63 14.95
C GLY A 61 -13.81 10.22 13.48
N SER A 62 -13.02 10.87 12.60
CA SER A 62 -12.77 10.40 11.24
C SER A 62 -11.70 9.30 11.21
N ASN A 63 -11.40 8.77 10.02
CA ASN A 63 -10.40 7.71 9.85
C ASN A 63 -8.95 8.27 9.97
N CYS A 64 -8.43 8.32 11.21
CA CYS A 64 -7.06 8.78 11.49
C CYS A 64 -6.01 7.99 10.69
N ARG A 65 -6.19 6.68 10.54
CA ARG A 65 -5.30 5.84 9.76
C ARG A 65 -5.22 6.29 8.31
N ALA A 66 -6.35 6.48 7.64
CA ALA A 66 -6.38 6.95 6.26
C ALA A 66 -5.76 8.35 6.11
N TRP A 67 -6.00 9.24 7.07
CA TRP A 67 -5.42 10.57 7.09
C TRP A 67 -3.89 10.55 7.19
N LEU A 68 -3.33 9.72 8.07
CA LEU A 68 -1.88 9.54 8.21
C LEU A 68 -1.27 8.95 6.94
N PHE A 69 -1.90 7.93 6.35
CA PHE A 69 -1.47 7.33 5.08
C PHE A 69 -1.51 8.33 3.93
N LYS A 70 -2.47 9.25 3.91
CA LYS A 70 -2.54 10.33 2.93
C LYS A 70 -1.34 11.28 3.06
N ILE A 71 -0.98 11.67 4.28
CA ILE A 71 0.20 12.51 4.53
C ILE A 71 1.47 11.79 4.06
N MET A 72 1.67 10.53 4.48
CA MET A 72 2.83 9.72 4.11
C MET A 72 2.96 9.54 2.60
N THR A 73 1.86 9.19 1.93
CA THR A 73 1.84 9.00 0.47
C THR A 73 2.20 10.27 -0.28
N ASN A 74 1.70 11.43 0.17
CA ASN A 74 2.02 12.72 -0.44
C ASN A 74 3.50 13.08 -0.28
N ILE A 75 4.11 12.83 0.88
CA ILE A 75 5.55 13.02 1.09
C ILE A 75 6.32 12.10 0.15
N PHE A 76 5.98 10.81 0.12
CA PHE A 76 6.63 9.83 -0.73
C PHE A 76 6.59 10.21 -2.22
N ILE A 77 5.42 10.60 -2.73
CA ILE A 77 5.27 11.00 -4.13
C ILE A 77 6.13 12.21 -4.45
N ASN A 78 6.15 13.21 -3.57
CA ASN A 78 6.84 14.47 -3.83
C ASN A 78 8.37 14.36 -3.71
N GLU A 79 8.88 13.63 -2.73
CA GLU A 79 10.30 13.66 -2.38
C GLU A 79 11.06 12.43 -2.87
N TYR A 80 10.47 11.24 -2.74
CA TYR A 80 11.17 9.99 -3.02
C TYR A 80 10.94 9.51 -4.45
N ARG A 81 9.73 9.66 -5.00
CA ARG A 81 9.44 9.28 -6.39
C ARG A 81 10.20 10.11 -7.41
N SER A 82 10.48 11.37 -7.12
CA SER A 82 11.26 12.22 -8.03
C SER A 82 12.71 11.74 -8.20
N LYS A 83 13.28 11.07 -7.18
CA LYS A 83 14.61 10.49 -7.20
C LYS A 83 14.70 9.17 -7.99
N SER A 84 13.58 8.45 -8.15
CA SER A 84 13.49 7.10 -8.73
C SER A 84 12.96 7.08 -10.17
N ARG A 85 12.93 8.20 -10.89
CA ARG A 85 12.40 8.26 -12.27
C ARG A 85 13.26 7.50 -13.27
N THR A 86 13.04 6.19 -13.33
CA THR A 86 13.27 5.41 -14.55
C THR A 86 11.90 5.17 -15.17
N PRO A 87 11.59 5.65 -16.39
CA PRO A 87 10.36 5.32 -17.08
C PRO A 87 10.35 3.82 -17.38
N VAL A 88 9.56 3.05 -16.66
CA VAL A 88 9.35 1.65 -16.99
C VAL A 88 8.21 1.60 -18.02
N SER A 89 8.57 1.49 -19.28
CA SER A 89 7.62 1.08 -20.32
C SER A 89 7.37 -0.42 -20.15
N VAL A 90 6.25 -0.81 -19.58
CA VAL A 90 5.81 -2.20 -19.54
C VAL A 90 5.05 -2.46 -20.83
N ASN A 91 5.65 -3.23 -21.75
CA ASN A 91 4.92 -3.78 -22.90
C ASN A 91 3.86 -4.77 -22.39
N MET A 92 2.60 -4.45 -22.61
CA MET A 92 1.44 -5.13 -22.03
C MET A 92 0.81 -6.20 -22.93
N ASP A 93 1.36 -6.43 -24.13
CA ASP A 93 0.67 -7.23 -25.16
C ASP A 93 0.80 -8.77 -24.99
N ASP A 94 1.56 -9.26 -24.02
CA ASP A 94 1.89 -10.69 -23.90
C ASP A 94 1.14 -11.44 -22.78
N ILE A 95 0.09 -10.88 -22.17
CA ILE A 95 -0.58 -11.55 -21.04
C ILE A 95 -2.05 -11.80 -21.39
N ASP A 96 -2.36 -13.08 -21.65
CA ASP A 96 -3.73 -13.56 -21.90
C ASP A 96 -4.61 -13.38 -20.66
N ASP A 97 -5.67 -12.57 -20.82
CA ASP A 97 -6.60 -12.18 -19.75
C ASP A 97 -7.51 -13.32 -19.26
N ASN A 98 -7.66 -14.40 -20.05
CA ASN A 98 -8.70 -15.40 -19.82
C ASN A 98 -8.28 -16.56 -18.90
N PHE A 99 -6.98 -16.80 -18.71
CA PHE A 99 -6.52 -18.04 -18.07
C PHE A 99 -6.77 -18.07 -16.55
N LEU A 100 -6.65 -16.95 -15.86
CA LEU A 100 -6.75 -16.92 -14.39
C LEU A 100 -8.13 -16.55 -13.86
N TYR A 101 -8.89 -15.73 -14.58
CA TYR A 101 -10.27 -15.40 -14.16
C TYR A 101 -11.21 -16.62 -14.18
N GLY A 102 -10.99 -17.57 -15.09
CA GLY A 102 -11.78 -18.80 -15.15
C GLY A 102 -11.57 -19.75 -13.96
N GLN A 103 -10.42 -19.70 -13.32
CA GLN A 103 -10.14 -20.54 -12.15
C GLN A 103 -10.52 -19.86 -10.81
N LEU A 104 -10.44 -18.54 -10.74
CA LEU A 104 -10.81 -17.77 -9.54
C LEU A 104 -12.33 -17.65 -9.36
N ALA A 105 -13.11 -17.71 -10.45
CA ALA A 105 -14.57 -17.64 -10.40
C ALA A 105 -15.24 -18.85 -9.72
N ASN A 106 -14.51 -19.95 -9.52
CA ASN A 106 -15.02 -21.18 -8.89
C ASN A 106 -14.75 -21.27 -7.39
N ILE A 107 -14.23 -20.21 -6.76
CA ILE A 107 -13.94 -20.19 -5.32
C ILE A 107 -15.06 -19.43 -4.61
N SER A 108 -15.69 -20.09 -3.65
CA SER A 108 -16.91 -19.67 -2.91
C SER A 108 -16.93 -18.22 -2.46
N PRO A 109 -18.11 -17.53 -2.55
CA PRO A 109 -18.25 -16.17 -2.09
C PRO A 109 -18.16 -16.11 -0.55
N GLY A 110 -17.16 -15.44 -0.01
CA GLY A 110 -17.09 -15.20 1.43
C GLY A 110 -15.69 -14.97 2.00
N LYS A 111 -14.64 -15.35 1.29
CA LYS A 111 -13.26 -15.00 1.65
C LYS A 111 -12.47 -14.88 0.36
N ASN A 112 -12.03 -13.68 0.05
CA ASN A 112 -11.18 -13.42 -1.10
C ASN A 112 -9.93 -14.33 -0.99
N PRO A 113 -9.69 -15.29 -1.90
CA PRO A 113 -8.55 -16.21 -1.82
C PRO A 113 -7.22 -15.46 -1.84
N GLU A 114 -7.22 -14.27 -2.46
CA GLU A 114 -6.07 -13.37 -2.48
C GLU A 114 -5.73 -12.88 -1.06
N GLU A 115 -6.72 -12.54 -0.21
CA GLU A 115 -6.50 -12.15 1.18
C GLU A 115 -5.95 -13.29 2.02
N GLN A 116 -6.40 -14.53 1.79
CA GLN A 116 -5.86 -15.70 2.49
C GLN A 116 -4.45 -16.07 2.05
N MET A 117 -4.13 -15.90 0.77
CA MET A 117 -2.79 -16.12 0.23
C MET A 117 -1.81 -15.08 0.78
N PHE A 118 -2.20 -13.80 0.83
CA PHE A 118 -1.38 -12.73 1.39
C PHE A 118 -1.31 -12.77 2.92
N ALA A 119 -2.36 -13.19 3.62
CA ALA A 119 -2.35 -13.30 5.08
C ALA A 119 -1.48 -14.44 5.63
N LYS A 120 -1.26 -15.50 4.87
CA LYS A 120 -0.47 -16.67 5.29
C LYS A 120 1.00 -16.63 4.90
N VAL A 121 1.41 -15.76 4.00
CA VAL A 121 2.73 -15.86 3.39
C VAL A 121 3.42 -14.49 3.33
N PHE A 122 3.99 -14.08 4.46
CA PHE A 122 5.13 -13.17 4.44
C PHE A 122 6.41 -13.95 4.11
N ASP A 123 6.39 -14.70 3.03
CA ASP A 123 7.57 -15.32 2.48
C ASP A 123 8.42 -14.24 1.78
N ASP A 124 9.72 -14.38 1.83
CA ASP A 124 10.64 -13.42 1.24
C ASP A 124 10.44 -13.27 -0.29
N ASP A 125 9.96 -14.32 -0.95
CA ASP A 125 9.63 -14.28 -2.38
C ASP A 125 8.45 -13.34 -2.69
N VAL A 126 7.41 -13.29 -1.84
CA VAL A 126 6.28 -12.37 -2.01
C VAL A 126 6.71 -10.93 -1.73
N LYS A 127 7.49 -10.71 -0.68
CA LYS A 127 8.05 -9.39 -0.37
C LYS A 127 8.87 -8.86 -1.54
N LYS A 128 9.79 -9.69 -2.05
CA LYS A 128 10.64 -9.35 -3.19
C LYS A 128 9.81 -9.05 -4.44
N ALA A 129 8.79 -9.86 -4.74
CA ALA A 129 7.90 -9.62 -5.87
C ALA A 129 7.17 -8.26 -5.77
N ILE A 130 6.73 -7.86 -4.58
CA ILE A 130 6.11 -6.55 -4.34
C ILE A 130 7.14 -5.42 -4.50
N GLU A 131 8.33 -5.57 -3.94
CA GLU A 131 9.42 -4.58 -4.05
C GLU A 131 9.89 -4.37 -5.50
N GLU A 132 9.80 -5.39 -6.34
CA GLU A 132 10.15 -5.31 -7.75
C GLU A 132 9.07 -4.70 -8.64
N LEU A 133 7.87 -4.42 -8.10
CA LEU A 133 6.85 -3.67 -8.85
C LEU A 133 7.31 -2.24 -9.12
N PRO A 134 6.94 -1.67 -10.28
CA PRO A 134 7.05 -0.22 -10.51
C PRO A 134 6.30 0.56 -9.41
N ASP A 135 6.84 1.70 -9.01
CA ASP A 135 6.37 2.49 -7.86
C ASP A 135 4.86 2.79 -7.91
N ASP A 136 4.34 3.11 -9.10
CA ASP A 136 2.92 3.41 -9.31
C ASP A 136 1.99 2.23 -9.01
N PHE A 137 2.43 1.02 -9.35
CA PHE A 137 1.66 -0.20 -9.10
C PHE A 137 1.89 -0.69 -7.67
N ARG A 138 3.13 -0.60 -7.18
CA ARG A 138 3.48 -0.99 -5.81
C ARG A 138 2.67 -0.22 -4.78
N LEU A 139 2.55 1.11 -4.92
CA LEU A 139 1.78 1.95 -4.01
C LEU A 139 0.33 1.44 -3.85
N VAL A 140 -0.40 1.29 -4.96
CA VAL A 140 -1.82 0.88 -4.88
C VAL A 140 -1.98 -0.57 -4.42
N VAL A 141 -1.04 -1.46 -4.79
CA VAL A 141 -1.01 -2.85 -4.34
C VAL A 141 -0.80 -2.94 -2.83
N VAL A 142 0.18 -2.21 -2.29
CA VAL A 142 0.46 -2.20 -0.85
C VAL A 142 -0.73 -1.66 -0.08
N LEU A 143 -1.31 -0.52 -0.50
CA LEU A 143 -2.47 0.07 0.16
C LEU A 143 -3.70 -0.86 0.12
N SER A 144 -3.93 -1.57 -0.99
CA SER A 144 -5.08 -2.46 -1.13
C SER A 144 -4.88 -3.80 -0.40
N PHE A 145 -3.79 -4.52 -0.69
CA PHE A 145 -3.64 -5.90 -0.23
C PHE A 145 -3.02 -6.04 1.15
N LEU A 146 -2.13 -5.15 1.52
CA LEU A 146 -1.44 -5.23 2.81
C LEU A 146 -2.10 -4.38 3.87
N GLU A 147 -2.59 -3.21 3.47
CA GLU A 147 -3.22 -2.29 4.41
C GLU A 147 -4.76 -2.37 4.38
N GLY A 148 -5.36 -3.07 3.40
CA GLY A 148 -6.80 -3.33 3.36
C GLY A 148 -7.67 -2.11 3.06
N PHE A 149 -7.12 -1.04 2.50
CA PHE A 149 -7.92 0.13 2.10
C PHE A 149 -8.83 -0.19 0.92
N ALA A 150 -10.08 0.30 0.98
CA ALA A 150 -10.98 0.24 -0.15
C ALA A 150 -10.49 1.12 -1.31
N TYR A 151 -10.87 0.79 -2.54
CA TYR A 151 -10.40 1.51 -3.74
C TYR A 151 -10.70 3.01 -3.70
N GLN A 152 -11.84 3.38 -3.10
CA GLN A 152 -12.19 4.79 -2.92
C GLN A 152 -11.24 5.48 -1.94
N GLU A 153 -10.91 4.83 -0.82
CA GLU A 153 -9.95 5.35 0.16
C GLU A 153 -8.56 5.49 -0.47
N ILE A 154 -8.13 4.50 -1.28
CA ILE A 154 -6.85 4.58 -2.01
C ILE A 154 -6.83 5.77 -2.98
N ALA A 155 -7.95 6.04 -3.66
CA ALA A 155 -8.09 7.18 -4.55
C ALA A 155 -7.87 8.51 -3.78
N GLU A 156 -8.43 8.62 -2.58
CA GLU A 156 -8.29 9.80 -1.71
C GLU A 156 -6.89 9.89 -1.07
N ILE A 157 -6.31 8.77 -0.64
CA ILE A 157 -4.97 8.69 -0.04
C ILE A 157 -3.90 9.09 -1.06
N ALA A 158 -3.98 8.57 -2.29
CA ALA A 158 -2.96 8.76 -3.31
C ALA A 158 -3.24 9.94 -4.26
N ASP A 159 -4.33 10.66 -4.05
CA ASP A 159 -4.81 11.74 -4.93
C ASP A 159 -4.93 11.29 -6.40
N LEU A 160 -5.65 10.18 -6.61
CA LEU A 160 -5.85 9.53 -7.89
C LEU A 160 -7.33 9.42 -8.23
N GLN A 161 -7.66 9.39 -9.51
CA GLN A 161 -9.00 9.00 -9.94
C GLN A 161 -9.24 7.50 -9.66
N LEU A 162 -10.46 7.14 -9.28
CA LEU A 162 -10.85 5.75 -9.00
C LEU A 162 -10.55 4.80 -10.18
N GLY A 163 -10.74 5.26 -11.41
CA GLY A 163 -10.38 4.52 -12.62
C GLY A 163 -8.90 4.21 -12.72
N THR A 164 -8.05 5.17 -12.30
CA THR A 164 -6.58 4.99 -12.24
C THR A 164 -6.19 3.98 -11.17
N VAL A 165 -6.83 4.01 -9.99
CA VAL A 165 -6.60 3.00 -8.94
C VAL A 165 -6.92 1.61 -9.46
N LYS A 166 -8.11 1.42 -10.07
CA LYS A 166 -8.54 0.13 -10.63
C LYS A 166 -7.57 -0.39 -11.69
N SER A 167 -7.18 0.46 -12.65
CA SER A 167 -6.26 0.06 -13.72
C SER A 167 -4.86 -0.25 -13.20
N ARG A 168 -4.33 0.52 -12.24
CA ARG A 168 -3.04 0.25 -11.60
C ARG A 168 -3.05 -1.04 -10.79
N LEU A 169 -4.12 -1.30 -10.04
CA LEU A 169 -4.29 -2.56 -9.30
C LEU A 169 -4.35 -3.75 -10.25
N HIS A 170 -5.12 -3.66 -11.33
CA HIS A 170 -5.19 -4.72 -12.33
C HIS A 170 -3.80 -5.05 -12.91
N ARG A 171 -3.05 -4.04 -13.34
CA ARG A 171 -1.68 -4.21 -13.86
C ARG A 171 -0.72 -4.72 -12.79
N GLY A 172 -0.79 -4.20 -11.59
CA GLY A 172 0.03 -4.66 -10.45
C GLY A 172 -0.21 -6.14 -10.13
N ARG A 173 -1.47 -6.59 -10.14
CA ARG A 173 -1.83 -8.01 -9.97
C ARG A 173 -1.22 -8.90 -11.04
N LYS A 174 -1.35 -8.53 -12.32
CA LYS A 174 -0.76 -9.30 -13.42
C LYS A 174 0.75 -9.45 -13.27
N LEU A 175 1.44 -8.38 -12.91
CA LEU A 175 2.89 -8.43 -12.68
C LEU A 175 3.26 -9.33 -11.50
N LEU A 176 2.50 -9.26 -10.39
CA LEU A 176 2.70 -10.15 -9.25
C LEU A 176 2.43 -11.61 -9.61
N GLN A 177 1.36 -11.90 -10.32
CA GLN A 177 1.04 -13.26 -10.79
C GLN A 177 2.19 -13.84 -11.62
N LYS A 178 2.73 -13.07 -12.58
CA LYS A 178 3.87 -13.52 -13.40
C LYS A 178 5.10 -13.81 -12.54
N LYS A 179 5.39 -12.97 -11.56
CA LYS A 179 6.56 -13.14 -10.67
C LYS A 179 6.39 -14.32 -9.70
N LEU A 180 5.18 -14.52 -9.21
CA LEU A 180 4.86 -15.53 -8.20
C LEU A 180 4.38 -16.87 -8.78
N TYR A 181 4.29 -17.00 -10.11
CA TYR A 181 3.81 -18.23 -10.74
C TYR A 181 4.63 -19.47 -10.29
N ASN A 182 5.95 -19.39 -10.44
CA ASN A 182 6.83 -20.50 -10.03
C ASN A 182 6.75 -20.81 -8.53
N TYR A 183 6.60 -19.78 -7.71
CA TYR A 183 6.39 -19.91 -6.28
C TYR A 183 5.06 -20.59 -5.97
N ALA A 184 3.99 -20.19 -6.63
CA ALA A 184 2.65 -20.75 -6.44
C ALA A 184 2.57 -22.22 -6.87
N VAL A 185 3.22 -22.60 -7.98
CA VAL A 185 3.35 -24.00 -8.42
C VAL A 185 4.15 -24.81 -7.42
N LYS A 186 5.32 -24.34 -7.01
CA LYS A 186 6.23 -25.02 -6.07
C LYS A 186 5.56 -25.32 -4.72
N ASN A 187 4.71 -24.41 -4.25
CA ASN A 187 4.00 -24.53 -2.97
C ASN A 187 2.59 -25.16 -3.11
N GLY A 188 2.21 -25.63 -4.31
CA GLY A 188 0.95 -26.33 -4.54
C GLY A 188 -0.30 -25.44 -4.54
N TYR A 189 -0.14 -24.12 -4.65
CA TYR A 189 -1.26 -23.17 -4.74
C TYR A 189 -1.94 -23.23 -6.12
N ILE A 190 -1.18 -23.54 -7.16
CA ILE A 190 -1.66 -23.74 -8.54
C ILE A 190 -1.10 -25.04 -9.10
N LYS A 191 -1.92 -25.74 -9.92
CA LYS A 191 -1.43 -26.90 -10.68
C LYS A 191 -0.59 -26.42 -11.86
N ASP A 192 0.54 -27.07 -12.08
CA ASP A 192 1.34 -26.81 -13.27
C ASP A 192 0.59 -27.32 -14.51
N HIS A 193 0.21 -26.41 -15.39
CA HIS A 193 -0.43 -26.71 -16.67
C HIS A 193 0.54 -26.56 -17.86
N SER A 194 1.85 -26.59 -17.61
CA SER A 194 2.88 -26.49 -18.64
C SER A 194 3.11 -27.82 -19.39
N GLN A 195 2.02 -28.55 -19.73
CA GLN A 195 2.08 -29.68 -20.67
C GLN A 195 1.12 -29.46 -21.82
#